data_45f9fd51fb1a187fa0be14cb23a826b3
#
_entry.id   45f9fd51fb1a187fa0be14cb23a826b3
#
_cell.length_a   1.000
_cell.length_b   1.000
_cell.length_c   1.000
_cell.angle_alpha   90.00
_cell.angle_beta   90.00
_cell.angle_gamma   90.00
#
_symmetry.space_group_name_H-M   'P 1'
#
loop_
_entity.id
_entity.type
_entity.pdbx_description
1 polymer ?
#
loop_
_entity_poly.entity_id
_entity_poly.type
_entity_poly.pdbx_seq_one_letter_code
_entity_poly.pdbx_strand_id
1 'polypeptide(L)'
;MSDLILITYDWVPEPPRGYVRDLRVRWALEEAGLPYRVESTPFRDRKAGHFAHQPFGQIPWLTDGDLSIFESGAILLHLGELSDKLMPADRRGRSDAKEWLFAALASVEAASQPWSFFMFSGDTDKTPMRGFFDSFLEARLKHMETVLDGSEWLVGTFSVADILMADVLRLVDRFDGLADYPACSRYVARATARPAFVKAYDDQMAHFAAADAH
;
A
#
# COMPACT_ATOMS: atom_id res chain seq x y z
N MET A 1 21.93 6.13 -14.44
CA MET A 1 20.87 5.35 -13.78
C MET A 1 20.55 6.07 -12.48
N SER A 2 19.29 6.36 -12.20
CA SER A 2 18.87 6.97 -10.95
C SER A 2 19.25 6.07 -9.76
N ASP A 3 19.76 6.65 -8.68
CA ASP A 3 20.10 5.92 -7.45
C ASP A 3 18.88 5.96 -6.52
N LEU A 4 17.94 5.04 -6.74
CA LEU A 4 16.71 4.96 -5.96
C LEU A 4 16.99 4.36 -4.58
N ILE A 5 16.68 5.12 -3.51
CA ILE A 5 16.82 4.66 -2.14
C ILE A 5 15.46 4.74 -1.46
N LEU A 6 14.96 3.58 -1.05
CA LEU A 6 13.75 3.47 -0.25
C LEU A 6 14.11 3.49 1.24
N ILE A 7 13.52 4.42 1.97
CA ILE A 7 13.73 4.50 3.41
C ILE A 7 12.51 3.92 4.14
N THR A 8 12.78 2.99 5.04
CA THR A 8 11.80 2.36 5.92
C THR A 8 12.27 2.38 7.38
N TYR A 9 11.47 1.87 8.32
CA TYR A 9 11.92 1.73 9.71
C TYR A 9 12.94 0.60 9.84
N ASP A 10 13.87 0.77 10.79
CA ASP A 10 14.80 -0.27 11.21
C ASP A 10 14.08 -1.48 11.82
N TRP A 11 13.00 -1.24 12.56
CA TRP A 11 12.18 -2.24 13.23
C TRP A 11 10.72 -1.77 13.35
N VAL A 12 9.79 -2.72 13.38
CA VAL A 12 8.41 -2.50 13.80
C VAL A 12 7.93 -3.70 14.61
N PRO A 13 6.93 -3.55 15.51
CA PRO A 13 6.32 -4.69 16.20
C PRO A 13 5.69 -5.68 15.20
N GLU A 14 5.49 -6.91 15.63
CA GLU A 14 5.04 -8.00 14.76
C GLU A 14 3.70 -7.73 14.04
N PRO A 15 2.64 -7.19 14.70
CA PRO A 15 1.32 -7.10 14.08
C PRO A 15 1.25 -6.32 12.75
N PRO A 16 1.99 -5.19 12.54
CA PRO A 16 1.96 -4.47 11.26
C PRO A 16 2.91 -5.05 10.20
N ARG A 17 3.78 -6.01 10.49
CA ARG A 17 4.69 -6.60 9.49
C ARG A 17 3.91 -7.20 8.34
N GLY A 18 4.40 -7.01 7.12
CA GLY A 18 3.69 -7.35 5.90
C GLY A 18 2.60 -6.35 5.49
N TYR A 19 2.34 -5.30 6.31
CA TYR A 19 1.37 -4.22 6.05
C TYR A 19 1.96 -2.83 6.22
N VAL A 20 3.25 -2.72 6.49
CA VAL A 20 3.95 -1.43 6.52
C VAL A 20 3.99 -0.87 5.10
N ARG A 21 3.69 0.42 4.94
CA ARG A 21 3.42 1.03 3.62
C ARG A 21 4.63 1.08 2.67
N ASP A 22 5.85 0.83 3.15
CA ASP A 22 7.01 0.65 2.27
C ASP A 22 6.86 -0.57 1.36
N LEU A 23 6.01 -1.55 1.72
CA LEU A 23 5.67 -2.68 0.86
C LEU A 23 5.10 -2.24 -0.50
N ARG A 24 4.27 -1.20 -0.53
CA ARG A 24 3.72 -0.64 -1.78
C ARG A 24 4.83 -0.19 -2.72
N VAL A 25 5.84 0.46 -2.16
CA VAL A 25 6.98 0.99 -2.92
C VAL A 25 7.91 -0.13 -3.36
N ARG A 26 8.23 -1.08 -2.48
CA ARG A 26 8.99 -2.29 -2.84
C ARG A 26 8.31 -3.02 -3.99
N TRP A 27 7.01 -3.26 -3.89
CA TRP A 27 6.23 -3.93 -4.92
C TRP A 27 6.31 -3.21 -6.27
N ALA A 28 6.13 -1.89 -6.29
CA ALA A 28 6.25 -1.11 -7.52
C ALA A 28 7.65 -1.18 -8.14
N LEU A 29 8.70 -1.10 -7.32
CA LEU A 29 10.07 -1.20 -7.78
C LEU A 29 10.37 -2.57 -8.39
N GLU A 30 9.89 -3.65 -7.77
CA GLU A 30 10.02 -5.02 -8.29
C GLU A 30 9.22 -5.23 -9.59
N GLU A 31 7.98 -4.72 -9.69
CA GLU A 31 7.16 -4.77 -10.93
C GLU A 31 7.85 -4.04 -12.08
N ALA A 32 8.40 -2.88 -11.81
CA ALA A 32 9.12 -2.09 -12.80
C ALA A 32 10.45 -2.72 -13.19
N GLY A 33 11.05 -3.52 -12.31
CA GLY A 33 12.42 -4.01 -12.45
C GLY A 33 13.45 -2.89 -12.27
N LEU A 34 13.13 -1.89 -11.45
CA LEU A 34 14.02 -0.77 -11.13
C LEU A 34 14.95 -1.17 -9.98
N PRO A 35 16.29 -1.05 -10.15
CA PRO A 35 17.22 -1.31 -9.07
C PRO A 35 17.10 -0.25 -7.98
N TYR A 36 17.13 -0.67 -6.72
CA TYR A 36 17.03 0.22 -5.56
C TYR A 36 17.83 -0.31 -4.38
N ARG A 37 18.10 0.57 -3.42
CA ARG A 37 18.62 0.22 -2.10
C ARG A 37 17.56 0.48 -1.04
N VAL A 38 17.65 -0.23 0.08
CA VAL A 38 16.84 0.04 1.27
C VAL A 38 17.75 0.60 2.36
N GLU A 39 17.35 1.72 2.93
CA GLU A 39 18.00 2.30 4.10
C GLU A 39 17.01 2.39 5.26
N SER A 40 17.51 2.26 6.48
CA SER A 40 16.69 2.26 7.68
C SER A 40 16.75 3.58 8.43
N THR A 41 15.62 3.96 9.02
CA THR A 41 15.52 5.05 9.98
C THR A 41 14.91 4.52 11.29
N PRO A 42 15.28 5.07 12.48
CA PRO A 42 14.76 4.59 13.74
C PRO A 42 13.22 4.65 13.82
N PHE A 43 12.59 3.54 14.24
CA PHE A 43 11.16 3.50 14.57
C PHE A 43 10.84 4.39 15.78
N ARG A 44 11.74 4.43 16.75
CA ARG A 44 11.68 5.30 17.93
C ARG A 44 12.72 6.40 17.83
N ASP A 45 12.58 7.45 18.61
CA ASP A 45 13.56 8.54 18.73
C ASP A 45 13.90 9.24 17.38
N ARG A 46 12.86 9.53 16.60
CA ARG A 46 12.99 10.19 15.29
C ARG A 46 13.66 11.55 15.45
N LYS A 47 14.73 11.77 14.69
CA LYS A 47 15.53 13.00 14.72
C LYS A 47 15.04 14.02 13.68
N ALA A 48 15.55 15.23 13.77
CA ALA A 48 15.22 16.32 12.84
C ALA A 48 15.43 15.92 11.37
N GLY A 49 16.44 15.11 11.04
CA GLY A 49 16.67 14.60 9.69
C GLY A 49 15.50 13.77 9.15
N HIS A 50 14.85 12.97 9.97
CA HIS A 50 13.64 12.24 9.55
C HIS A 50 12.52 13.20 9.13
N PHE A 51 12.24 14.21 9.97
CA PHE A 51 11.17 15.19 9.71
C PHE A 51 11.47 16.13 8.54
N ALA A 52 12.73 16.27 8.13
CA ALA A 52 13.11 17.01 6.93
C ALA A 52 12.66 16.28 5.63
N HIS A 53 12.57 14.95 5.66
CA HIS A 53 12.10 14.13 4.53
C HIS A 53 10.62 13.79 4.63
N GLN A 54 10.10 13.54 5.85
CA GLN A 54 8.71 13.18 6.08
C GLN A 54 8.14 13.94 7.29
N PRO A 55 7.38 15.01 7.03
CA PRO A 55 6.98 15.97 8.07
C PRO A 55 6.05 15.39 9.15
N PHE A 56 5.39 14.25 8.86
CA PHE A 56 4.52 13.55 9.82
C PHE A 56 5.26 12.48 10.63
N GLY A 57 6.58 12.33 10.45
CA GLY A 57 7.39 11.33 11.15
C GLY A 57 7.07 9.89 10.77
N GLN A 58 6.54 9.67 9.58
CA GLN A 58 6.16 8.34 9.06
C GLN A 58 7.23 7.80 8.10
N ILE A 59 6.94 6.66 7.51
CA ILE A 59 7.63 6.03 6.37
C ILE A 59 6.55 5.53 5.38
N PRO A 60 6.90 5.23 4.13
CA PRO A 60 8.21 5.40 3.50
C PRO A 60 8.46 6.83 3.00
N TRP A 61 9.70 7.11 2.68
CA TRP A 61 10.04 8.07 1.64
C TRP A 61 11.04 7.45 0.67
N LEU A 62 11.12 8.01 -0.52
CA LEU A 62 12.03 7.59 -1.58
C LEU A 62 12.93 8.76 -1.93
N THR A 63 14.23 8.51 -2.13
CA THR A 63 15.12 9.46 -2.78
C THR A 63 15.47 8.98 -4.19
N ASP A 64 15.53 9.93 -5.13
CA ASP A 64 15.93 9.72 -6.52
C ASP A 64 16.86 10.87 -6.91
N GLY A 65 18.18 10.66 -6.79
CA GLY A 65 19.15 11.71 -6.92
C GLY A 65 18.98 12.80 -5.85
N ASP A 66 18.65 14.01 -6.27
CA ASP A 66 18.37 15.17 -5.41
C ASP A 66 16.91 15.29 -4.95
N LEU A 67 16.01 14.45 -5.49
CA LEU A 67 14.62 14.43 -5.07
C LEU A 67 14.45 13.62 -3.79
N SER A 68 13.54 14.08 -2.94
CA SER A 68 13.04 13.33 -1.78
C SER A 68 11.52 13.40 -1.79
N ILE A 69 10.87 12.24 -1.87
CA ILE A 69 9.43 12.11 -2.08
C ILE A 69 8.83 11.32 -0.92
N PHE A 70 7.89 11.89 -0.21
CA PHE A 70 7.10 11.21 0.81
C PHE A 70 5.66 10.99 0.31
N GLU A 71 4.84 10.27 1.07
CA GLU A 71 3.57 9.67 0.71
C GLU A 71 3.70 8.51 -0.29
N SER A 72 3.25 7.32 0.13
CA SER A 72 3.33 6.12 -0.72
C SER A 72 2.64 6.30 -2.07
N GLY A 73 1.51 7.02 -2.12
CA GLY A 73 0.82 7.33 -3.37
C GLY A 73 1.63 8.25 -4.29
N ALA A 74 2.29 9.27 -3.75
CA ALA A 74 3.15 10.17 -4.53
C ALA A 74 4.39 9.43 -5.07
N ILE A 75 4.97 8.55 -4.26
CA ILE A 75 6.09 7.69 -4.67
C ILE A 75 5.64 6.75 -5.80
N LEU A 76 4.48 6.13 -5.70
CA LEU A 76 3.94 5.26 -6.75
C LEU A 76 3.71 6.02 -8.06
N LEU A 77 3.22 7.26 -8.01
CA LEU A 77 3.07 8.10 -9.20
C LEU A 77 4.43 8.41 -9.84
N HIS A 78 5.43 8.77 -9.04
CA HIS A 78 6.78 9.01 -9.52
C HIS A 78 7.36 7.76 -10.21
N LEU A 79 7.26 6.59 -9.60
CA LEU A 79 7.70 5.33 -10.19
C LEU A 79 6.91 4.97 -11.46
N GLY A 80 5.62 5.31 -11.51
CA GLY A 80 4.78 5.16 -12.70
C GLY A 80 5.20 6.05 -13.87
N GLU A 81 5.90 7.15 -13.61
CA GLU A 81 6.49 7.98 -14.65
C GLU A 81 7.82 7.43 -15.17
N LEU A 82 8.50 6.62 -14.35
CA LEU A 82 9.76 5.98 -14.71
C LEU A 82 9.58 4.63 -15.45
N SER A 83 8.37 4.06 -15.46
CA SER A 83 8.15 2.72 -16.03
C SER A 83 6.77 2.55 -16.64
N ASP A 84 6.73 2.17 -17.92
CA ASP A 84 5.51 1.83 -18.65
C ASP A 84 4.81 0.56 -18.12
N LYS A 85 5.46 -0.22 -17.25
CA LYS A 85 4.83 -1.37 -16.59
C LYS A 85 3.89 -0.97 -15.47
N LEU A 86 4.01 0.26 -14.95
CA LEU A 86 3.29 0.76 -13.80
C LEU A 86 2.21 1.77 -14.13
N MET A 87 2.23 2.28 -15.37
CA MET A 87 1.31 3.34 -15.78
C MET A 87 0.91 3.14 -17.25
N PRO A 88 -0.38 3.24 -17.62
CA PRO A 88 -0.81 3.22 -19.01
C PRO A 88 -0.08 4.28 -19.86
N ALA A 89 0.17 3.96 -21.13
CA ALA A 89 0.89 4.86 -22.03
C ALA A 89 0.03 6.05 -22.50
N ASP A 90 -1.28 5.82 -22.67
CA ASP A 90 -2.19 6.83 -23.20
C ASP A 90 -2.68 7.80 -22.12
N ARG A 91 -3.08 9.00 -22.57
CA ARG A 91 -3.50 10.08 -21.66
C ARG A 91 -4.71 9.71 -20.81
N ARG A 92 -5.68 8.96 -21.37
CA ARG A 92 -6.88 8.57 -20.66
C ARG A 92 -6.56 7.57 -19.56
N GLY A 93 -5.88 6.48 -19.91
CA GLY A 93 -5.49 5.45 -18.96
C GLY A 93 -4.62 6.01 -17.81
N ARG A 94 -3.72 6.97 -18.09
CA ARG A 94 -2.95 7.68 -17.06
C ARG A 94 -3.83 8.51 -16.13
N SER A 95 -4.90 9.14 -16.64
CA SER A 95 -5.87 9.86 -15.80
C SER A 95 -6.64 8.89 -14.94
N ASP A 96 -7.18 7.84 -15.52
CA ASP A 96 -7.96 6.82 -14.82
C ASP A 96 -7.12 6.13 -13.73
N ALA A 97 -5.85 5.82 -13.99
CA ALA A 97 -4.94 5.25 -13.00
C ALA A 97 -4.69 6.20 -11.81
N LYS A 98 -4.54 7.50 -12.06
CA LYS A 98 -4.42 8.51 -11.00
C LYS A 98 -5.70 8.62 -10.18
N GLU A 99 -6.87 8.63 -10.83
CA GLU A 99 -8.17 8.66 -10.15
C GLU A 99 -8.33 7.47 -9.21
N TRP A 100 -8.03 6.26 -9.68
CA TRP A 100 -8.11 5.05 -8.87
C TRP A 100 -7.07 5.00 -7.75
N LEU A 101 -5.87 5.53 -7.97
CA LEU A 101 -4.86 5.65 -6.91
C LEU A 101 -5.36 6.56 -5.78
N PHE A 102 -5.92 7.73 -6.12
CA PHE A 102 -6.50 8.62 -5.11
C PHE A 102 -7.78 8.04 -4.49
N ALA A 103 -8.60 7.32 -5.25
CA ALA A 103 -9.77 6.63 -4.71
C ALA A 103 -9.37 5.54 -3.69
N ALA A 104 -8.29 4.83 -3.93
CA ALA A 104 -7.76 3.87 -2.96
C ALA A 104 -7.41 4.54 -1.63
N LEU A 105 -6.72 5.68 -1.64
CA LEU A 105 -6.33 6.42 -0.43
C LEU A 105 -7.52 7.14 0.23
N ALA A 106 -8.27 7.93 -0.54
CA ALA A 106 -9.24 8.87 0.01
C ALA A 106 -10.65 8.28 0.16
N SER A 107 -10.98 7.22 -0.56
CA SER A 107 -12.31 6.61 -0.52
C SER A 107 -12.32 5.27 0.19
N VAL A 108 -11.37 4.38 -0.09
CA VAL A 108 -11.36 3.03 0.49
C VAL A 108 -10.51 2.97 1.75
N GLU A 109 -9.25 3.44 1.72
CA GLU A 109 -8.38 3.41 2.89
C GLU A 109 -8.90 4.32 4.01
N ALA A 110 -9.52 5.45 3.68
CA ALA A 110 -10.18 6.33 4.66
C ALA A 110 -11.30 5.61 5.46
N ALA A 111 -11.90 4.56 4.91
CA ALA A 111 -12.88 3.73 5.60
C ALA A 111 -12.22 2.51 6.27
N SER A 112 -11.30 1.83 5.58
CA SER A 112 -10.70 0.59 6.07
C SER A 112 -9.69 0.81 7.19
N GLN A 113 -8.95 1.90 7.19
CA GLN A 113 -7.92 2.15 8.18
C GLN A 113 -8.50 2.39 9.59
N PRO A 114 -9.50 3.28 9.82
CA PRO A 114 -10.13 3.39 11.14
C PRO A 114 -10.80 2.10 11.58
N TRP A 115 -11.46 1.39 10.66
CA TRP A 115 -12.05 0.08 10.94
C TRP A 115 -10.99 -0.93 11.40
N SER A 116 -9.83 -0.95 10.76
CA SER A 116 -8.75 -1.88 11.12
C SER A 116 -8.19 -1.64 12.53
N PHE A 117 -8.26 -0.41 13.07
CA PHE A 117 -7.84 -0.14 14.44
C PHE A 117 -8.71 -0.88 15.48
N PHE A 118 -10.01 -1.01 15.23
CA PHE A 118 -10.87 -1.84 16.08
C PHE A 118 -10.48 -3.32 15.98
N MET A 119 -10.14 -3.78 14.77
CA MET A 119 -9.72 -5.17 14.57
C MET A 119 -8.39 -5.47 15.27
N PHE A 120 -7.40 -4.57 15.16
CA PHE A 120 -6.10 -4.73 15.82
C PHE A 120 -6.19 -4.62 17.36
N SER A 121 -7.11 -3.82 17.87
CA SER A 121 -7.30 -3.69 19.32
C SER A 121 -8.05 -4.88 19.94
N GLY A 122 -8.62 -5.77 19.13
CA GLY A 122 -9.48 -6.86 19.60
C GLY A 122 -10.83 -6.37 20.16
N ASP A 123 -11.18 -5.10 19.88
CA ASP A 123 -12.47 -4.52 20.31
C ASP A 123 -13.62 -5.18 19.54
N THR A 124 -14.37 -6.02 20.24
CA THR A 124 -15.55 -6.71 19.74
C THR A 124 -16.85 -6.03 20.14
N ASP A 125 -16.79 -4.94 20.90
CA ASP A 125 -17.96 -4.24 21.37
C ASP A 125 -18.69 -3.57 20.19
N LYS A 126 -19.99 -3.75 20.13
CA LYS A 126 -20.85 -3.12 19.12
C LYS A 126 -21.25 -1.72 19.54
N THR A 127 -20.25 -0.88 19.76
CA THR A 127 -20.50 0.54 20.06
C THR A 127 -21.08 1.27 18.84
N PRO A 128 -21.79 2.39 19.00
CA PRO A 128 -22.29 3.18 17.87
C PRO A 128 -21.17 3.61 16.91
N MET A 129 -19.97 3.93 17.44
CA MET A 129 -18.81 4.31 16.63
C MET A 129 -18.29 3.13 15.81
N ARG A 130 -18.22 1.94 16.41
CA ARG A 130 -17.85 0.71 15.67
C ARG A 130 -18.85 0.45 14.54
N GLY A 131 -20.18 0.51 14.84
CA GLY A 131 -21.22 0.33 13.83
C GLY A 131 -21.16 1.35 12.70
N PHE A 132 -20.75 2.58 12.99
CA PHE A 132 -20.52 3.59 11.95
C PHE A 132 -19.38 3.18 11.00
N PHE A 133 -18.22 2.75 11.52
CA PHE A 133 -17.10 2.35 10.68
C PHE A 133 -17.35 1.03 9.94
N ASP A 134 -18.06 0.08 10.55
CA ASP A 134 -18.50 -1.13 9.87
C ASP A 134 -19.35 -0.78 8.64
N SER A 135 -20.38 0.07 8.81
CA SER A 135 -21.27 0.50 7.72
C SER A 135 -20.54 1.35 6.68
N PHE A 136 -19.59 2.19 7.11
CA PHE A 136 -18.81 3.02 6.21
C PHE A 136 -17.91 2.19 5.30
N LEU A 137 -17.22 1.19 5.86
CA LEU A 137 -16.43 0.24 5.09
C LEU A 137 -17.31 -0.59 4.16
N GLU A 138 -18.40 -1.16 4.68
CA GLU A 138 -19.34 -1.97 3.91
C GLU A 138 -19.84 -1.23 2.65
N ALA A 139 -20.20 0.05 2.78
CA ALA A 139 -20.63 0.86 1.66
C ALA A 139 -19.53 0.99 0.57
N ARG A 140 -18.25 1.09 0.97
CA ARG A 140 -17.12 1.14 0.02
C ARG A 140 -16.89 -0.20 -0.65
N LEU A 141 -16.95 -1.29 0.12
CA LEU A 141 -16.74 -2.64 -0.41
C LEU A 141 -17.83 -3.04 -1.40
N LYS A 142 -19.10 -2.69 -1.17
CA LYS A 142 -20.20 -2.92 -2.13
C LYS A 142 -19.93 -2.24 -3.49
N HIS A 143 -19.40 -1.02 -3.48
CA HIS A 143 -19.03 -0.34 -4.71
C HIS A 143 -17.82 -1.00 -5.38
N MET A 144 -16.80 -1.35 -4.60
CA MET A 144 -15.61 -2.02 -5.13
C MET A 144 -15.94 -3.40 -5.71
N GLU A 145 -16.83 -4.16 -5.07
CA GLU A 145 -17.32 -5.44 -5.59
C GLU A 145 -17.90 -5.29 -7.00
N THR A 146 -18.74 -4.27 -7.20
CA THR A 146 -19.33 -3.98 -8.53
C THR A 146 -18.27 -3.57 -9.54
N VAL A 147 -17.28 -2.77 -9.15
CA VAL A 147 -16.20 -2.30 -10.04
C VAL A 147 -15.29 -3.44 -10.47
N LEU A 148 -14.99 -4.36 -9.54
CA LEU A 148 -14.05 -5.45 -9.77
C LEU A 148 -14.73 -6.70 -10.38
N ASP A 149 -16.06 -6.75 -10.39
CA ASP A 149 -16.76 -7.88 -11.02
C ASP A 149 -16.58 -7.83 -12.55
N GLY A 150 -15.99 -8.88 -13.08
CA GLY A 150 -15.66 -8.97 -14.52
C GLY A 150 -14.42 -8.18 -14.96
N SER A 151 -13.76 -7.47 -14.06
CA SER A 151 -12.53 -6.72 -14.36
C SER A 151 -11.28 -7.45 -13.85
N GLU A 152 -10.25 -7.52 -14.69
CA GLU A 152 -8.96 -8.03 -14.26
C GLU A 152 -8.20 -7.00 -13.43
N TRP A 153 -8.09 -5.78 -13.95
CA TRP A 153 -7.41 -4.64 -13.32
C TRP A 153 -8.25 -3.37 -13.44
N LEU A 154 -8.03 -2.41 -12.55
CA LEU A 154 -8.84 -1.18 -12.43
C LEU A 154 -8.88 -0.34 -13.72
N VAL A 155 -7.81 -0.36 -14.49
CA VAL A 155 -7.67 0.41 -15.73
C VAL A 155 -7.39 -0.49 -16.96
N GLY A 156 -7.80 -1.76 -16.88
CA GLY A 156 -7.63 -2.76 -17.92
C GLY A 156 -6.24 -3.42 -17.96
N THR A 157 -5.20 -2.74 -17.51
CA THR A 157 -3.84 -3.26 -17.32
C THR A 157 -3.38 -3.00 -15.90
N PHE A 158 -2.51 -3.87 -15.38
CA PHE A 158 -1.93 -3.67 -14.05
C PHE A 158 -1.18 -2.33 -13.97
N SER A 159 -1.37 -1.59 -12.88
CA SER A 159 -0.81 -0.26 -12.68
C SER A 159 -0.55 0.05 -11.20
N VAL A 160 0.00 1.23 -10.93
CA VAL A 160 0.16 1.75 -9.55
C VAL A 160 -1.17 1.83 -8.78
N ALA A 161 -2.28 1.98 -9.48
CA ALA A 161 -3.61 1.99 -8.88
C ALA A 161 -3.95 0.62 -8.26
N ASP A 162 -3.59 -0.47 -8.96
CA ASP A 162 -3.82 -1.83 -8.48
C ASP A 162 -2.91 -2.18 -7.30
N ILE A 163 -1.65 -1.73 -7.31
CA ILE A 163 -0.75 -1.90 -6.17
C ILE A 163 -1.37 -1.30 -4.90
N LEU A 164 -1.86 -0.07 -5.01
CA LEU A 164 -2.40 0.63 -3.85
C LEU A 164 -3.74 0.06 -3.40
N MET A 165 -4.67 -0.16 -4.35
CA MET A 165 -6.00 -0.70 -4.03
C MET A 165 -5.92 -2.12 -3.46
N ALA A 166 -5.09 -2.98 -4.05
CA ALA A 166 -4.91 -4.34 -3.56
C ALA A 166 -4.32 -4.37 -2.15
N ASP A 167 -3.34 -3.49 -1.86
CA ASP A 167 -2.77 -3.41 -0.50
C ASP A 167 -3.77 -2.90 0.53
N VAL A 168 -4.63 -1.94 0.16
CA VAL A 168 -5.72 -1.45 1.03
C VAL A 168 -6.75 -2.56 1.30
N LEU A 169 -7.20 -3.28 0.26
CA LEU A 169 -8.17 -4.37 0.40
C LEU A 169 -7.58 -5.58 1.13
N ARG A 170 -6.30 -5.88 0.94
CA ARG A 170 -5.59 -6.97 1.62
C ARG A 170 -5.58 -6.80 3.14
N LEU A 171 -5.53 -5.57 3.65
CA LEU A 171 -5.67 -5.31 5.08
C LEU A 171 -7.06 -5.66 5.60
N VAL A 172 -8.10 -5.43 4.81
CA VAL A 172 -9.48 -5.83 5.13
C VAL A 172 -9.62 -7.35 5.12
N ASP A 173 -9.05 -8.00 4.09
CA ASP A 173 -9.03 -9.46 3.92
C ASP A 173 -8.36 -10.19 5.08
N ARG A 174 -7.31 -9.61 5.66
CA ARG A 174 -6.63 -10.13 6.87
C ARG A 174 -7.58 -10.45 8.03
N PHE A 175 -8.68 -9.75 8.12
CA PHE A 175 -9.68 -9.85 9.18
C PHE A 175 -11.01 -10.41 8.66
N ASP A 176 -10.97 -11.20 7.59
CA ASP A 176 -12.13 -11.82 6.92
C ASP A 176 -13.18 -10.80 6.42
N GLY A 177 -12.81 -9.50 6.34
CA GLY A 177 -13.73 -8.44 5.94
C GLY A 177 -14.13 -8.46 4.46
N LEU A 178 -13.50 -9.32 3.63
CA LEU A 178 -13.87 -9.54 2.23
C LEU A 178 -14.69 -10.82 2.02
N ALA A 179 -15.10 -11.54 3.07
CA ALA A 179 -15.82 -12.83 2.93
C ALA A 179 -17.09 -12.72 2.07
N ASP A 180 -17.83 -11.62 2.18
CA ASP A 180 -19.06 -11.35 1.41
C ASP A 180 -18.81 -10.62 0.07
N TYR A 181 -17.54 -10.42 -0.31
CA TYR A 181 -17.10 -9.65 -1.49
C TYR A 181 -16.16 -10.47 -2.39
N PRO A 182 -16.70 -11.49 -3.10
CA PRO A 182 -15.88 -12.44 -3.85
C PRO A 182 -15.07 -11.81 -5.00
N ALA A 183 -15.53 -10.73 -5.64
CA ALA A 183 -14.76 -10.05 -6.67
C ALA A 183 -13.54 -9.32 -6.05
N CYS A 184 -13.73 -8.66 -4.90
CA CYS A 184 -12.65 -8.06 -4.13
C CYS A 184 -11.62 -9.12 -3.67
N SER A 185 -12.08 -10.24 -3.14
CA SER A 185 -11.20 -11.36 -2.72
C SER A 185 -10.41 -11.92 -3.89
N ARG A 186 -11.05 -12.21 -5.03
CA ARG A 186 -10.36 -12.67 -6.25
C ARG A 186 -9.32 -11.67 -6.76
N TYR A 187 -9.64 -10.39 -6.69
CA TYR A 187 -8.73 -9.32 -7.09
C TYR A 187 -7.49 -9.26 -6.19
N VAL A 188 -7.65 -9.28 -4.87
CA VAL A 188 -6.54 -9.33 -3.90
C VAL A 188 -5.70 -10.58 -4.14
N ALA A 189 -6.31 -11.75 -4.24
CA ALA A 189 -5.59 -13.01 -4.48
C ALA A 189 -4.77 -12.97 -5.78
N ARG A 190 -5.33 -12.44 -6.87
CA ARG A 190 -4.63 -12.27 -8.14
C ARG A 190 -3.45 -11.29 -8.02
N ALA A 191 -3.65 -10.16 -7.37
CA ALA A 191 -2.63 -9.14 -7.21
C ALA A 191 -1.46 -9.64 -6.35
N THR A 192 -1.75 -10.32 -5.24
CA THR A 192 -0.75 -10.85 -4.32
C THR A 192 -0.06 -12.14 -4.80
N ALA A 193 -0.60 -12.80 -5.81
CA ALA A 193 0.07 -13.93 -6.48
C ALA A 193 1.16 -13.48 -7.47
N ARG A 194 1.30 -12.19 -7.75
CA ARG A 194 2.33 -11.68 -8.66
C ARG A 194 3.72 -11.88 -8.07
N PRO A 195 4.70 -12.35 -8.86
CA PRO A 195 6.06 -12.61 -8.35
C PRO A 195 6.70 -11.39 -7.69
N ALA A 196 6.44 -10.19 -8.21
CA ALA A 196 6.96 -8.95 -7.66
C ALA A 196 6.38 -8.64 -6.26
N PHE A 197 5.10 -8.93 -6.03
CA PHE A 197 4.51 -8.82 -4.69
C PHE A 197 5.14 -9.82 -3.72
N VAL A 198 5.24 -11.08 -4.12
CA VAL A 198 5.81 -12.14 -3.27
C VAL A 198 7.22 -11.75 -2.84
N LYS A 199 8.07 -11.34 -3.81
CA LYS A 199 9.43 -10.89 -3.51
C LYS A 199 9.45 -9.68 -2.57
N ALA A 200 8.65 -8.65 -2.83
CA ALA A 200 8.59 -7.45 -2.02
C ALA A 200 8.14 -7.75 -0.58
N TYR A 201 7.17 -8.66 -0.42
CA TYR A 201 6.67 -9.12 0.87
C TYR A 201 7.76 -9.88 1.64
N ASP A 202 8.41 -10.85 1.01
CA ASP A 202 9.46 -11.65 1.62
C ASP A 202 10.66 -10.77 2.04
N ASP A 203 11.05 -9.81 1.20
CA ASP A 203 12.11 -8.85 1.50
C ASP A 203 11.75 -7.93 2.69
N GLN A 204 10.50 -7.50 2.80
CA GLN A 204 10.06 -6.71 3.95
C GLN A 204 10.04 -7.55 5.24
N MET A 205 9.54 -8.77 5.18
CA MET A 205 9.51 -9.68 6.32
C MET A 205 10.93 -10.02 6.80
N ALA A 206 11.84 -10.31 5.87
CA ALA A 206 13.24 -10.58 6.18
C ALA A 206 13.93 -9.35 6.79
N HIS A 207 13.64 -8.14 6.29
CA HIS A 207 14.18 -6.89 6.82
C HIS A 207 13.84 -6.70 8.30
N PHE A 208 12.57 -6.88 8.70
CA PHE A 208 12.15 -6.71 10.08
C PHE A 208 12.57 -7.90 10.97
N ALA A 209 12.61 -9.12 10.45
CA ALA A 209 13.08 -10.29 11.19
C ALA A 209 14.58 -10.19 11.54
N ALA A 210 15.39 -9.63 10.66
CA ALA A 210 16.82 -9.41 10.91
C ALA A 210 17.07 -8.48 12.12
N ALA A 211 16.18 -7.51 12.36
CA ALA A 211 16.26 -6.58 13.46
C ALA A 211 15.87 -7.20 14.84
N ASP A 212 15.13 -8.30 14.85
CA ASP A 212 14.77 -9.01 16.10
C ASP A 212 15.97 -9.74 16.71
N ALA A 213 17.04 -9.92 15.94
CA ALA A 213 18.26 -10.62 16.37
C ALA A 213 19.28 -9.69 17.08
N HIS A 214 18.97 -8.40 17.19
CA HIS A 214 19.81 -7.37 17.81
C HIS A 214 19.07 -6.65 18.95
#